data_904da409fa75e3021535877540a0ae2e
#
_entry.id   904da409fa75e3021535877540a0ae2e
#
_cell.length_a   1.000
_cell.length_b   1.000
_cell.length_c   1.000
_cell.angle_alpha   90.00
_cell.angle_beta   90.00
_cell.angle_gamma   90.00
#
_symmetry.space_group_name_H-M   'P 1'
#
loop_
_entity.id
_entity.type
_entity.pdbx_description
1 polymer ?
#
loop_
_entity_poly.entity_id
_entity_poly.type
_entity_poly.pdbx_seq_one_letter_code
_entity_poly.pdbx_strand_id
1 'polypeptide(L)'
;MSRVPERADGRSRVTATTAAIAAVLLATAGCGTAGGAADGAADSVGIGYFPLVHTAPVVHADETGLFADAGLDVELHTTAGGAQAIPSLIAGEYDFVYTNYVSAVIAAEQGLPVVVVAGNDVGADDHAIMVTADSPLSEPADLEGATVGVNSLQNVGSLAVSAILEDAGADPGLVDFVELPYPVMGAALEQGEIDAMWQVEPFTTGALADGHEVLFPLFDGPTGDLPVAGWITTRDFADENPEAVDAFRDTLSTSVDQVRDDRDLLVDLVPTYTEVSAEVVAEVAMPVWDAAPDPEGLAATADLMERFGLIGEAFDTTEMIDAP
;
A
#
# COMPACT_ATOMS: atom_id res chain seq x y z
N MET A 1 4.62 -13.94 63.87
CA MET A 1 3.91 -15.05 64.51
C MET A 1 3.15 -15.76 63.43
N SER A 2 3.66 -16.96 63.16
CA SER A 2 3.00 -18.25 62.94
C SER A 2 2.28 -18.43 61.63
N ARG A 3 2.46 -19.48 60.85
CA ARG A 3 3.32 -20.68 60.80
C ARG A 3 3.14 -21.27 59.40
N VAL A 4 4.25 -21.72 58.80
CA VAL A 4 4.27 -22.69 57.70
C VAL A 4 3.84 -24.08 58.21
N PRO A 5 3.27 -24.95 57.39
CA PRO A 5 3.78 -26.31 57.32
C PRO A 5 4.06 -26.74 55.86
N GLU A 6 4.96 -27.39 55.68
CA GLU A 6 5.94 -28.36 55.23
C GLU A 6 5.29 -29.71 54.79
N ARG A 7 5.76 -30.13 53.57
CA ARG A 7 5.99 -31.48 53.05
C ARG A 7 4.89 -32.55 52.94
N ALA A 8 4.83 -33.13 51.70
CA ALA A 8 4.96 -34.57 51.59
C ALA A 8 5.48 -34.99 50.22
N ASP A 9 6.61 -35.70 50.21
CA ASP A 9 7.22 -36.50 49.16
C ASP A 9 6.30 -37.65 48.72
N GLY A 10 6.30 -37.95 47.43
CA GLY A 10 5.66 -39.15 46.88
C GLY A 10 6.46 -39.67 45.69
N ARG A 11 7.60 -40.29 45.95
CA ARG A 11 8.31 -41.14 44.97
C ARG A 11 7.49 -42.41 44.73
N SER A 12 7.18 -42.73 43.46
CA SER A 12 6.84 -44.09 43.09
C SER A 12 7.62 -44.53 41.88
N ARG A 13 8.18 -45.68 42.03
CA ARG A 13 9.18 -46.33 41.15
C ARG A 13 8.49 -47.16 40.07
N VAL A 14 9.15 -47.17 38.87
CA VAL A 14 9.56 -48.33 38.07
C VAL A 14 8.47 -49.26 37.54
N THR A 15 8.42 -49.47 36.24
CA THR A 15 8.91 -50.73 35.67
C THR A 15 9.12 -50.63 34.16
N ALA A 16 10.30 -50.98 33.73
CA ALA A 16 10.66 -51.22 32.34
C ALA A 16 10.07 -52.57 31.89
N THR A 17 9.51 -52.64 30.70
CA THR A 17 9.22 -53.90 30.04
C THR A 17 9.74 -53.80 28.59
N THR A 18 10.85 -54.49 28.37
CA THR A 18 11.44 -54.79 27.09
C THR A 18 10.63 -55.88 26.40
N ALA A 19 10.20 -55.68 25.17
CA ALA A 19 9.74 -56.73 24.29
C ALA A 19 10.31 -56.49 22.90
N ALA A 20 11.27 -57.32 22.55
CA ALA A 20 11.83 -57.48 21.21
C ALA A 20 10.94 -58.44 20.41
N ILE A 21 10.52 -58.08 19.19
CA ILE A 21 10.06 -59.04 18.17
C ILE A 21 10.51 -58.59 16.78
N ALA A 22 11.41 -59.40 16.29
CA ALA A 22 11.66 -59.96 14.95
C ALA A 22 11.28 -59.19 13.69
N ALA A 23 12.30 -59.03 12.87
CA ALA A 23 12.32 -58.67 11.43
C ALA A 23 11.57 -59.69 10.58
N VAL A 24 10.77 -59.21 9.63
CA VAL A 24 10.44 -59.97 8.40
C VAL A 24 10.71 -59.05 7.20
N LEU A 25 11.80 -59.38 6.47
CA LEU A 25 12.11 -58.88 5.15
C LEU A 25 11.21 -59.58 4.12
N LEU A 26 10.40 -58.80 3.41
CA LEU A 26 9.86 -59.24 2.13
C LEU A 26 10.21 -58.17 1.07
N ALA A 27 11.16 -58.51 0.26
CA ALA A 27 11.49 -57.80 -0.97
C ALA A 27 10.42 -58.14 -2.02
N THR A 28 9.71 -57.13 -2.51
CA THR A 28 9.02 -57.20 -3.80
C THR A 28 9.53 -56.09 -4.69
N ALA A 29 10.31 -56.46 -5.66
CA ALA A 29 10.67 -55.62 -6.77
C ALA A 29 9.43 -55.38 -7.63
N GLY A 30 8.99 -54.13 -7.69
CA GLY A 30 7.96 -53.65 -8.59
C GLY A 30 8.51 -52.44 -9.33
N CYS A 31 9.05 -52.63 -10.54
CA CYS A 31 9.23 -51.55 -11.51
C CYS A 31 7.86 -51.03 -11.90
N GLY A 32 7.58 -49.83 -11.47
CA GLY A 32 6.46 -49.02 -11.93
C GLY A 32 7.00 -47.64 -12.20
N THR A 33 7.36 -47.34 -13.44
CA THR A 33 7.50 -45.96 -13.92
C THR A 33 6.14 -45.33 -13.95
N ALA A 34 5.79 -44.64 -12.87
CA ALA A 34 4.75 -43.63 -12.91
C ALA A 34 5.46 -42.30 -12.63
N GLY A 35 5.68 -41.54 -13.69
CA GLY A 35 5.89 -40.10 -13.58
C GLY A 35 4.68 -39.51 -12.94
N GLY A 36 4.69 -39.39 -11.62
CA GLY A 36 3.84 -38.47 -10.91
C GLY A 36 4.44 -37.11 -11.18
N ALA A 37 3.80 -36.33 -12.03
CA ALA A 37 3.88 -34.89 -11.88
C ALA A 37 3.52 -34.63 -10.41
N ALA A 38 4.44 -34.11 -9.65
CA ALA A 38 4.10 -33.36 -8.46
C ALA A 38 3.28 -32.20 -9.00
N ASP A 39 1.97 -32.24 -8.82
CA ASP A 39 1.20 -31.02 -8.70
C ASP A 39 1.80 -30.32 -7.48
N GLY A 40 2.86 -29.55 -7.68
CA GLY A 40 3.20 -28.46 -6.82
C GLY A 40 2.04 -27.48 -7.01
N ALA A 41 1.15 -27.38 -6.04
CA ALA A 41 0.39 -26.17 -5.92
C ALA A 41 1.44 -25.06 -5.99
N ALA A 42 1.40 -24.23 -7.01
CA ALA A 42 2.15 -23.00 -7.01
C ALA A 42 1.75 -22.28 -5.72
N ASP A 43 2.76 -21.91 -4.92
CA ASP A 43 2.48 -21.09 -3.74
C ASP A 43 1.70 -19.88 -4.24
N SER A 44 0.58 -19.55 -3.55
CA SER A 44 -0.26 -18.41 -3.92
C SER A 44 0.56 -17.12 -3.77
N VAL A 45 0.37 -16.20 -4.70
CA VAL A 45 1.01 -14.88 -4.69
C VAL A 45 0.19 -13.93 -3.81
N GLY A 46 0.75 -13.52 -2.68
CA GLY A 46 0.12 -12.58 -1.76
C GLY A 46 0.26 -11.13 -2.24
N ILE A 47 -0.86 -10.43 -2.42
CA ILE A 47 -0.86 -9.01 -2.84
C ILE A 47 -1.51 -8.16 -1.76
N GLY A 48 -0.69 -7.27 -1.13
CA GLY A 48 -1.17 -6.28 -0.18
C GLY A 48 -1.64 -5.00 -0.89
N TYR A 49 -2.90 -4.60 -0.71
CA TYR A 49 -3.43 -3.38 -1.31
C TYR A 49 -4.18 -2.52 -0.30
N PHE A 50 -4.14 -1.20 -0.49
CA PHE A 50 -4.93 -0.27 0.31
C PHE A 50 -6.27 -0.03 -0.40
N PRO A 51 -7.43 -0.22 0.29
CA PRO A 51 -8.75 -0.19 -0.35
C PRO A 51 -9.17 1.25 -0.73
N LEU A 52 -8.70 1.72 -1.88
CA LEU A 52 -8.99 2.99 -2.52
C LEU A 52 -9.58 2.76 -3.91
N VAL A 53 -10.14 3.80 -4.52
CA VAL A 53 -10.51 3.76 -5.96
C VAL A 53 -9.28 3.45 -6.83
N HIS A 54 -8.10 3.95 -6.44
CA HIS A 54 -6.82 3.77 -7.13
C HIS A 54 -6.41 2.31 -7.30
N THR A 55 -6.81 1.43 -6.38
CA THR A 55 -6.50 0.00 -6.44
C THR A 55 -7.59 -0.85 -7.10
N ALA A 56 -8.60 -0.22 -7.71
CA ALA A 56 -9.61 -0.92 -8.50
C ALA A 56 -9.01 -1.86 -9.56
N PRO A 57 -7.92 -1.50 -10.29
CA PRO A 57 -7.36 -2.41 -11.28
C PRO A 57 -6.90 -3.77 -10.72
N VAL A 58 -6.28 -3.82 -9.54
CA VAL A 58 -5.82 -5.10 -8.97
C VAL A 58 -7.01 -5.95 -8.53
N VAL A 59 -8.05 -5.33 -7.95
CA VAL A 59 -9.28 -6.04 -7.54
C VAL A 59 -10.04 -6.54 -8.76
N HIS A 60 -10.17 -5.71 -9.81
CA HIS A 60 -10.78 -6.10 -11.06
C HIS A 60 -10.04 -7.28 -11.72
N ALA A 61 -8.71 -7.26 -11.72
CA ALA A 61 -7.91 -8.35 -12.30
C ALA A 61 -8.15 -9.69 -11.57
N ASP A 62 -8.32 -9.66 -10.26
CA ASP A 62 -8.60 -10.84 -9.45
C ASP A 62 -10.05 -11.33 -9.70
N GLU A 63 -11.05 -10.45 -9.55
CA GLU A 63 -12.47 -10.82 -9.70
C GLU A 63 -12.82 -11.33 -11.11
N THR A 64 -12.13 -10.84 -12.14
CA THR A 64 -12.35 -11.26 -13.53
C THR A 64 -11.50 -12.45 -13.95
N GLY A 65 -10.57 -12.90 -13.08
CA GLY A 65 -9.69 -14.03 -13.33
C GLY A 65 -8.51 -13.73 -14.25
N LEU A 66 -8.17 -12.46 -14.51
CA LEU A 66 -7.02 -12.09 -15.35
C LEU A 66 -5.71 -12.62 -14.77
N PHE A 67 -5.53 -12.62 -13.44
CA PHE A 67 -4.35 -13.21 -12.81
C PHE A 67 -4.29 -14.72 -13.02
N ALA A 68 -5.41 -15.42 -12.84
CA ALA A 68 -5.49 -16.87 -13.07
C ALA A 68 -5.22 -17.23 -14.54
N ASP A 69 -5.71 -16.45 -15.50
CA ASP A 69 -5.46 -16.62 -16.94
C ASP A 69 -3.97 -16.36 -17.27
N ALA A 70 -3.29 -15.51 -16.52
CA ALA A 70 -1.84 -15.27 -16.61
C ALA A 70 -0.99 -16.31 -15.84
N GLY A 71 -1.63 -17.26 -15.16
CA GLY A 71 -0.96 -18.34 -14.43
C GLY A 71 -0.56 -17.99 -12.99
N LEU A 72 -1.09 -16.87 -12.44
CA LEU A 72 -0.90 -16.48 -11.06
C LEU A 72 -2.12 -16.93 -10.21
N ASP A 73 -1.84 -17.66 -9.13
CA ASP A 73 -2.82 -17.93 -8.07
C ASP A 73 -2.68 -16.85 -7.01
N VAL A 74 -3.58 -15.85 -7.03
CA VAL A 74 -3.45 -14.61 -6.24
C VAL A 74 -4.33 -14.66 -4.99
N GLU A 75 -3.80 -14.14 -3.87
CA GLU A 75 -4.55 -13.86 -2.66
C GLU A 75 -4.43 -12.37 -2.32
N LEU A 76 -5.57 -11.62 -2.42
CA LEU A 76 -5.61 -10.20 -2.11
C LEU A 76 -5.79 -9.95 -0.61
N HIS A 77 -4.95 -9.09 -0.04
CA HIS A 77 -4.97 -8.69 1.37
C HIS A 77 -5.12 -7.18 1.51
N THR A 78 -6.12 -6.74 2.27
CA THR A 78 -6.28 -5.31 2.58
C THR A 78 -5.24 -4.85 3.59
N THR A 79 -4.65 -3.68 3.34
CA THR A 79 -3.68 -3.04 4.23
C THR A 79 -4.24 -1.73 4.80
N ALA A 80 -3.63 -1.21 5.86
CA ALA A 80 -4.01 0.09 6.43
C ALA A 80 -3.36 1.28 5.70
N GLY A 81 -2.50 1.01 4.72
CA GLY A 81 -1.77 2.01 3.94
C GLY A 81 -0.43 1.44 3.45
N GLY A 82 0.12 2.04 2.40
CA GLY A 82 1.35 1.53 1.76
C GLY A 82 2.54 1.47 2.70
N ALA A 83 2.79 2.53 3.48
CA ALA A 83 3.90 2.55 4.43
C ALA A 83 3.79 1.44 5.50
N GLN A 84 2.58 1.14 5.97
CA GLN A 84 2.33 0.10 6.96
C GLN A 84 2.46 -1.31 6.38
N ALA A 85 2.33 -1.48 5.04
CA ALA A 85 2.42 -2.77 4.38
C ALA A 85 3.88 -3.21 4.08
N ILE A 86 4.83 -2.27 4.00
CA ILE A 86 6.24 -2.57 3.71
C ILE A 86 6.86 -3.59 4.71
N PRO A 87 6.65 -3.50 6.03
CA PRO A 87 7.17 -4.51 6.95
C PRO A 87 6.66 -5.93 6.67
N SER A 88 5.39 -6.10 6.27
CA SER A 88 4.83 -7.40 5.90
C SER A 88 5.41 -7.93 4.58
N LEU A 89 5.68 -7.04 3.60
CA LEU A 89 6.42 -7.39 2.39
C LEU A 89 7.82 -7.94 2.73
N ILE A 90 8.58 -7.23 3.58
CA ILE A 90 9.92 -7.65 3.99
C ILE A 90 9.90 -8.95 4.80
N ALA A 91 8.83 -9.20 5.54
CA ALA A 91 8.64 -10.44 6.28
C ALA A 91 8.21 -11.62 5.39
N GLY A 92 7.90 -11.40 4.10
CA GLY A 92 7.40 -12.41 3.17
C GLY A 92 5.95 -12.82 3.43
N GLU A 93 5.16 -11.94 4.07
CA GLU A 93 3.71 -12.14 4.24
C GLU A 93 2.95 -11.74 2.96
N TYR A 94 3.53 -10.84 2.16
CA TYR A 94 3.08 -10.43 0.84
C TYR A 94 4.23 -10.50 -0.15
N ASP A 95 3.92 -10.75 -1.41
CA ASP A 95 4.88 -10.77 -2.52
C ASP A 95 4.88 -9.44 -3.27
N PHE A 96 3.72 -8.81 -3.40
CA PHE A 96 3.56 -7.47 -3.95
C PHE A 96 2.78 -6.58 -2.99
N VAL A 97 3.11 -5.29 -2.96
CA VAL A 97 2.42 -4.30 -2.13
C VAL A 97 2.22 -3.01 -2.89
N TYR A 98 0.99 -2.47 -2.82
CA TYR A 98 0.70 -1.10 -3.20
C TYR A 98 1.27 -0.13 -2.17
N THR A 99 2.07 0.86 -2.63
CA THR A 99 2.59 1.91 -1.75
C THR A 99 2.86 3.21 -2.52
N ASN A 100 2.84 4.35 -1.82
CA ASN A 100 3.30 5.60 -2.41
C ASN A 100 4.83 5.61 -2.55
N TYR A 101 5.32 6.34 -3.55
CA TYR A 101 6.74 6.36 -3.88
C TYR A 101 7.61 6.97 -2.77
N VAL A 102 7.10 7.93 -2.00
CA VAL A 102 7.85 8.51 -0.86
C VAL A 102 8.18 7.43 0.18
N SER A 103 7.20 6.60 0.54
CA SER A 103 7.42 5.49 1.47
C SER A 103 8.35 4.43 0.91
N ALA A 104 8.26 4.13 -0.40
CA ALA A 104 9.16 3.19 -1.07
C ALA A 104 10.61 3.70 -1.08
N VAL A 105 10.84 4.98 -1.38
CA VAL A 105 12.17 5.61 -1.37
C VAL A 105 12.76 5.63 0.04
N ILE A 106 11.97 5.97 1.06
CA ILE A 106 12.44 5.92 2.47
C ILE A 106 12.86 4.49 2.84
N ALA A 107 12.09 3.48 2.46
CA ALA A 107 12.42 2.09 2.73
C ALA A 107 13.75 1.69 2.06
N ALA A 108 13.94 2.05 0.80
CA ALA A 108 15.16 1.77 0.06
C ALA A 108 16.38 2.53 0.61
N GLU A 109 16.22 3.80 0.98
CA GLU A 109 17.28 4.62 1.60
C GLU A 109 17.71 4.02 2.95
N GLN A 110 16.80 3.40 3.69
CA GLN A 110 17.09 2.66 4.92
C GLN A 110 17.74 1.29 4.66
N GLY A 111 17.96 0.92 3.40
CA GLY A 111 18.62 -0.32 3.00
C GLY A 111 17.68 -1.52 2.92
N LEU A 112 16.35 -1.33 2.91
CA LEU A 112 15.41 -2.41 2.63
C LEU A 112 15.43 -2.75 1.14
N PRO A 113 15.43 -4.05 0.77
CA PRO A 113 15.62 -4.50 -0.62
C PRO A 113 14.32 -4.39 -1.44
N VAL A 114 13.69 -3.21 -1.45
CA VAL A 114 12.44 -2.99 -2.20
C VAL A 114 12.72 -2.52 -3.61
N VAL A 115 11.90 -2.99 -4.56
CA VAL A 115 11.95 -2.59 -5.97
C VAL A 115 10.54 -2.31 -6.48
N VAL A 116 10.41 -1.29 -7.34
CA VAL A 116 9.18 -0.93 -8.04
C VAL A 116 9.07 -1.81 -9.28
N VAL A 117 7.99 -2.56 -9.39
CA VAL A 117 7.72 -3.47 -10.51
C VAL A 117 6.67 -2.91 -11.47
N ALA A 118 5.74 -2.11 -10.98
CA ALA A 118 4.73 -1.45 -11.79
C ALA A 118 4.38 -0.07 -11.22
N GLY A 119 3.96 0.85 -12.09
CA GLY A 119 3.26 2.06 -11.67
C GLY A 119 1.84 1.76 -11.24
N ASN A 120 1.16 2.75 -10.69
CA ASN A 120 -0.28 2.67 -10.43
C ASN A 120 -0.99 3.94 -10.86
N ASP A 121 -0.64 5.09 -10.30
CA ASP A 121 -1.29 6.36 -10.57
C ASP A 121 -0.34 7.56 -10.49
N VAL A 122 -0.71 8.60 -11.20
CA VAL A 122 -0.05 9.91 -11.18
C VAL A 122 -0.97 10.94 -10.54
N GLY A 123 -0.40 12.05 -10.08
CA GLY A 123 -1.14 13.12 -9.42
C GLY A 123 -2.25 13.70 -10.30
N ALA A 124 -3.44 13.86 -9.73
CA ALA A 124 -4.62 14.40 -10.40
C ALA A 124 -5.57 15.07 -9.37
N ASP A 125 -6.77 15.45 -9.84
CA ASP A 125 -7.78 16.14 -9.03
C ASP A 125 -8.47 15.25 -7.98
N ASP A 126 -8.06 14.00 -7.88
CA ASP A 126 -8.57 12.99 -6.95
C ASP A 126 -7.94 13.05 -5.55
N HIS A 127 -7.04 14.01 -5.34
CA HIS A 127 -6.40 14.30 -4.06
C HIS A 127 -6.57 15.77 -3.69
N ALA A 128 -7.00 16.06 -2.47
CA ALA A 128 -7.19 17.44 -2.03
C ALA A 128 -6.82 17.66 -0.55
N ILE A 129 -6.38 18.87 -0.24
CA ILE A 129 -6.43 19.40 1.11
C ILE A 129 -7.81 20.02 1.33
N MET A 130 -8.48 19.59 2.40
CA MET A 130 -9.85 19.96 2.69
C MET A 130 -9.97 20.60 4.06
N VAL A 131 -10.98 21.45 4.19
CA VAL A 131 -11.28 22.23 5.40
C VAL A 131 -12.80 22.21 5.67
N THR A 132 -13.24 22.69 6.83
CA THR A 132 -14.66 22.95 7.09
C THR A 132 -15.15 24.15 6.29
N ALA A 133 -16.44 24.21 5.97
CA ALA A 133 -17.03 25.33 5.21
C ALA A 133 -16.92 26.70 5.91
N ASP A 134 -16.72 26.74 7.21
CA ASP A 134 -16.52 27.94 8.01
C ASP A 134 -15.05 28.17 8.41
N SER A 135 -14.11 27.42 7.81
CA SER A 135 -12.68 27.56 8.05
C SER A 135 -12.19 28.96 7.71
N PRO A 136 -11.31 29.55 8.52
CA PRO A 136 -10.63 30.79 8.16
C PRO A 136 -9.53 30.60 7.10
N LEU A 137 -9.10 29.35 6.83
CA LEU A 137 -8.07 29.03 5.84
C LEU A 137 -8.67 29.17 4.43
N SER A 138 -7.98 29.85 3.52
CA SER A 138 -8.47 30.19 2.18
C SER A 138 -7.43 29.99 1.06
N GLU A 139 -6.16 29.85 1.41
CA GLU A 139 -5.06 29.63 0.47
C GLU A 139 -3.96 28.77 1.12
N PRO A 140 -3.06 28.15 0.34
CA PRO A 140 -2.02 27.25 0.88
C PRO A 140 -1.19 27.88 2.00
N ALA A 141 -0.83 29.18 1.86
CA ALA A 141 -0.01 29.88 2.86
C ALA A 141 -0.65 29.99 4.24
N ASP A 142 -2.00 29.89 4.33
CA ASP A 142 -2.72 29.91 5.60
C ASP A 142 -2.46 28.65 6.47
N LEU A 143 -1.83 27.60 5.89
CA LEU A 143 -1.45 26.42 6.65
C LEU A 143 -0.23 26.62 7.57
N GLU A 144 0.47 27.76 7.52
CA GLU A 144 1.51 28.08 8.52
C GLU A 144 0.94 28.10 9.94
N GLY A 145 1.43 27.19 10.78
CA GLY A 145 0.98 27.02 12.17
C GLY A 145 -0.29 26.20 12.32
N ALA A 146 -0.85 25.68 11.21
CA ALA A 146 -2.02 24.80 11.23
C ALA A 146 -1.63 23.35 11.49
N THR A 147 -2.58 22.56 12.01
CA THR A 147 -2.50 21.12 12.17
C THR A 147 -3.16 20.45 10.98
N VAL A 148 -2.39 19.66 10.21
CA VAL A 148 -2.88 18.97 9.00
C VAL A 148 -2.91 17.46 9.21
N GLY A 149 -4.09 16.86 9.08
CA GLY A 149 -4.25 15.41 9.12
C GLY A 149 -3.75 14.74 7.84
N VAL A 150 -2.90 13.74 7.97
CA VAL A 150 -2.38 12.88 6.88
C VAL A 150 -2.51 11.42 7.28
N ASN A 151 -2.63 10.49 6.31
CA ASN A 151 -2.81 9.07 6.64
C ASN A 151 -1.54 8.39 7.17
N SER A 152 -0.39 8.96 6.89
CA SER A 152 0.92 8.54 7.42
C SER A 152 1.87 9.74 7.40
N LEU A 153 2.72 9.84 8.39
CA LEU A 153 3.79 10.84 8.40
C LEU A 153 4.87 10.46 7.38
N GLN A 154 5.59 11.47 6.86
CA GLN A 154 6.65 11.28 5.86
C GLN A 154 6.16 10.46 4.64
N ASN A 155 5.10 10.92 4.03
CA ASN A 155 4.52 10.32 2.83
C ASN A 155 4.29 11.37 1.73
N VAL A 156 3.69 10.94 0.61
CA VAL A 156 3.43 11.82 -0.53
C VAL A 156 2.56 13.03 -0.19
N GLY A 157 1.58 12.88 0.73
CA GLY A 157 0.71 13.99 1.16
C GLY A 157 1.49 15.08 1.87
N SER A 158 2.32 14.75 2.87
CA SER A 158 3.14 15.75 3.57
C SER A 158 4.19 16.37 2.67
N LEU A 159 4.79 15.59 1.75
CA LEU A 159 5.74 16.08 0.75
C LEU A 159 5.09 17.11 -0.20
N ALA A 160 3.93 16.77 -0.76
CA ALA A 160 3.22 17.63 -1.70
C ALA A 160 2.74 18.93 -1.03
N VAL A 161 2.18 18.85 0.19
CA VAL A 161 1.83 20.05 0.97
C VAL A 161 3.05 20.93 1.17
N SER A 162 4.21 20.36 1.53
CA SER A 162 5.44 21.13 1.72
C SER A 162 5.89 21.85 0.45
N ALA A 163 5.80 21.18 -0.70
CA ALA A 163 6.16 21.77 -1.99
C ALA A 163 5.22 22.92 -2.38
N ILE A 164 3.91 22.74 -2.18
CA ILE A 164 2.91 23.77 -2.49
C ILE A 164 3.07 24.99 -1.58
N LEU A 165 3.33 24.80 -0.28
CA LEU A 165 3.55 25.90 0.64
C LEU A 165 4.79 26.71 0.26
N GLU A 166 5.90 26.05 -0.06
CA GLU A 166 7.10 26.75 -0.49
C GLU A 166 6.88 27.55 -1.78
N ASP A 167 6.16 27.00 -2.76
CA ASP A 167 5.78 27.72 -3.98
C ASP A 167 4.89 28.93 -3.69
N ALA A 168 4.00 28.81 -2.70
CA ALA A 168 3.18 29.92 -2.19
C ALA A 168 3.97 30.94 -1.37
N GLY A 169 5.26 30.70 -1.08
CA GLY A 169 6.14 31.57 -0.30
C GLY A 169 5.96 31.43 1.22
N ALA A 170 5.34 30.35 1.68
CA ALA A 170 5.14 29.99 3.09
C ALA A 170 6.25 29.02 3.58
N ASP A 171 6.39 28.89 4.88
CA ASP A 171 7.35 27.98 5.52
C ASP A 171 6.69 26.64 5.85
N PRO A 172 6.96 25.55 5.10
CA PRO A 172 6.37 24.25 5.37
C PRO A 172 6.80 23.65 6.72
N GLY A 173 7.91 24.10 7.29
CA GLY A 173 8.38 23.70 8.62
C GLY A 173 7.48 24.18 9.76
N LEU A 174 6.52 25.07 9.50
CA LEU A 174 5.55 25.55 10.47
C LEU A 174 4.25 24.75 10.51
N VAL A 175 4.06 23.78 9.60
CA VAL A 175 2.89 22.90 9.60
C VAL A 175 3.09 21.75 10.59
N ASP A 176 2.08 21.48 11.41
CA ASP A 176 2.07 20.32 12.32
C ASP A 176 1.28 19.17 11.67
N PHE A 177 1.99 18.17 11.12
CA PHE A 177 1.35 16.99 10.52
C PHE A 177 0.98 15.97 11.58
N VAL A 178 -0.26 15.48 11.54
CA VAL A 178 -0.80 14.47 12.46
C VAL A 178 -1.28 13.26 11.66
N GLU A 179 -0.85 12.06 12.11
CA GLU A 179 -1.26 10.81 11.48
C GLU A 179 -2.65 10.38 11.94
N LEU A 180 -3.59 10.29 10.99
CA LEU A 180 -4.95 9.84 11.20
C LEU A 180 -5.40 8.99 9.98
N PRO A 181 -6.15 7.88 10.18
CA PRO A 181 -6.79 7.18 9.07
C PRO A 181 -7.81 8.07 8.34
N TYR A 182 -7.87 8.00 7.01
CA TYR A 182 -8.80 8.81 6.20
C TYR A 182 -10.24 8.82 6.71
N PRO A 183 -10.87 7.69 7.10
CA PRO A 183 -12.28 7.70 7.51
C PRO A 183 -12.58 8.50 8.79
N VAL A 184 -11.57 8.78 9.61
CA VAL A 184 -11.77 9.55 10.88
C VAL A 184 -11.38 11.01 10.79
N MET A 185 -10.70 11.44 9.72
CA MET A 185 -10.20 12.81 9.59
C MET A 185 -11.32 13.83 9.53
N GLY A 186 -12.45 13.56 8.84
CA GLY A 186 -13.59 14.48 8.79
C GLY A 186 -14.14 14.78 10.18
N ALA A 187 -14.31 13.76 11.03
CA ALA A 187 -14.76 13.95 12.41
C ALA A 187 -13.72 14.71 13.25
N ALA A 188 -12.42 14.47 13.07
CA ALA A 188 -11.36 15.22 13.75
C ALA A 188 -11.33 16.69 13.34
N LEU A 189 -11.57 16.97 12.05
CA LEU A 189 -11.67 18.33 11.50
C LEU A 189 -12.89 19.08 12.09
N GLU A 190 -14.07 18.45 12.15
CA GLU A 190 -15.28 19.03 12.75
C GLU A 190 -15.12 19.30 14.26
N GLN A 191 -14.32 18.50 14.96
CA GLN A 191 -14.04 18.67 16.39
C GLN A 191 -12.94 19.70 16.66
N GLY A 192 -12.28 20.22 15.61
CA GLY A 192 -11.16 21.16 15.72
C GLY A 192 -9.91 20.52 16.30
N GLU A 193 -9.75 19.20 16.15
CA GLU A 193 -8.52 18.47 16.51
C GLU A 193 -7.44 18.66 15.44
N ILE A 194 -7.86 18.91 14.19
CA ILE A 194 -7.04 19.32 13.05
C ILE A 194 -7.69 20.51 12.35
N ASP A 195 -6.91 21.32 11.66
CA ASP A 195 -7.35 22.53 10.96
C ASP A 195 -7.63 22.25 9.47
N ALA A 196 -6.94 21.28 8.89
CA ALA A 196 -7.12 20.80 7.53
C ALA A 196 -6.83 19.29 7.45
N MET A 197 -7.29 18.64 6.40
CA MET A 197 -7.05 17.21 6.17
C MET A 197 -6.68 16.94 4.71
N TRP A 198 -5.74 16.03 4.49
CA TRP A 198 -5.53 15.45 3.18
C TRP A 198 -6.52 14.31 2.95
N GLN A 199 -7.25 14.39 1.86
CA GLN A 199 -8.15 13.33 1.42
C GLN A 199 -7.80 12.86 0.00
N VAL A 200 -8.12 11.62 -0.26
CA VAL A 200 -7.97 10.91 -1.53
C VAL A 200 -9.29 10.21 -1.85
N GLU A 201 -9.60 9.98 -3.13
CA GLU A 201 -10.83 9.25 -3.47
C GLU A 201 -10.86 7.80 -2.94
N PRO A 202 -11.98 7.36 -2.37
CA PRO A 202 -13.33 7.97 -2.40
C PRO A 202 -13.64 8.91 -1.22
N PHE A 203 -12.69 9.18 -0.36
CA PHE A 203 -12.90 9.98 0.86
C PHE A 203 -13.06 11.48 0.56
N THR A 204 -12.44 11.98 -0.53
CA THR A 204 -12.62 13.38 -0.98
C THR A 204 -14.07 13.64 -1.32
N THR A 205 -14.68 12.79 -2.16
CA THR A 205 -16.11 12.92 -2.52
C THR A 205 -17.01 12.72 -1.30
N GLY A 206 -16.68 11.77 -0.41
CA GLY A 206 -17.41 11.60 0.85
C GLY A 206 -17.37 12.85 1.73
N ALA A 207 -16.21 13.47 1.88
CA ALA A 207 -16.05 14.70 2.66
C ALA A 207 -16.82 15.90 2.04
N LEU A 208 -16.83 16.01 0.71
CA LEU A 208 -17.67 17.00 0.01
C LEU A 208 -19.16 16.80 0.29
N ALA A 209 -19.63 15.55 0.30
CA ALA A 209 -21.02 15.22 0.63
C ALA A 209 -21.39 15.57 2.09
N ASP A 210 -20.42 15.49 3.01
CA ASP A 210 -20.56 15.89 4.41
C ASP A 210 -20.45 17.40 4.62
N GLY A 211 -20.17 18.18 3.56
CA GLY A 211 -20.16 19.65 3.57
C GLY A 211 -18.78 20.27 3.85
N HIS A 212 -17.70 19.49 3.77
CA HIS A 212 -16.36 20.04 3.76
C HIS A 212 -16.03 20.65 2.39
N GLU A 213 -15.02 21.51 2.34
CA GLU A 213 -14.63 22.23 1.14
C GLU A 213 -13.15 21.93 0.77
N VAL A 214 -12.85 21.93 -0.53
CA VAL A 214 -11.47 21.85 -1.02
C VAL A 214 -10.77 23.18 -0.77
N LEU A 215 -9.69 23.16 0.00
CA LEU A 215 -8.81 24.32 0.14
C LEU A 215 -7.94 24.48 -1.11
N PHE A 216 -7.30 23.38 -1.56
CA PHE A 216 -6.60 23.28 -2.83
C PHE A 216 -6.41 21.81 -3.26
N PRO A 217 -6.29 21.53 -4.59
CA PRO A 217 -5.90 20.22 -5.08
C PRO A 217 -4.44 19.94 -4.71
N LEU A 218 -4.13 18.69 -4.35
CA LEU A 218 -2.80 18.34 -3.86
C LEU A 218 -1.76 18.22 -4.98
N PHE A 219 -2.20 17.82 -6.17
CA PHE A 219 -1.34 17.65 -7.34
C PHE A 219 -1.60 18.74 -8.38
N ASP A 220 -1.12 19.94 -8.07
CA ASP A 220 -1.12 21.10 -8.96
C ASP A 220 0.19 21.88 -8.81
N GLY A 221 0.52 22.73 -9.79
CA GLY A 221 1.75 23.53 -9.75
C GLY A 221 3.01 22.67 -9.57
N PRO A 222 3.75 22.82 -8.46
CA PRO A 222 5.03 22.12 -8.25
C PRO A 222 4.91 20.59 -8.10
N THR A 223 3.71 20.07 -7.94
CA THR A 223 3.45 18.64 -7.70
C THR A 223 2.63 17.99 -8.83
N GLY A 224 2.25 18.75 -9.86
CA GLY A 224 1.26 18.37 -10.87
C GLY A 224 1.62 17.15 -11.73
N ASP A 225 2.90 16.86 -11.88
CA ASP A 225 3.38 15.73 -12.71
C ASP A 225 4.02 14.61 -11.87
N LEU A 226 3.85 14.62 -10.53
CA LEU A 226 4.46 13.60 -9.68
C LEU A 226 3.72 12.28 -9.77
N PRO A 227 4.45 11.15 -9.94
CA PRO A 227 3.86 9.84 -9.72
C PRO A 227 3.51 9.68 -8.23
N VAL A 228 2.32 9.15 -7.94
CA VAL A 228 1.82 9.05 -6.57
C VAL A 228 2.20 7.73 -5.95
N ALA A 229 1.85 6.63 -6.60
CA ALA A 229 2.00 5.30 -6.06
C ALA A 229 2.32 4.26 -7.15
N GLY A 230 2.80 3.12 -6.68
CA GLY A 230 3.11 1.97 -7.52
C GLY A 230 3.09 0.68 -6.72
N TRP A 231 3.46 -0.37 -7.40
CA TRP A 231 3.56 -1.72 -6.85
C TRP A 231 5.02 -2.06 -6.65
N ILE A 232 5.34 -2.49 -5.44
CA ILE A 232 6.69 -2.90 -5.07
C ILE A 232 6.72 -4.37 -4.68
N THR A 233 7.89 -4.97 -4.84
CA THR A 233 8.26 -6.28 -4.30
C THR A 233 9.63 -6.21 -3.65
N THR A 234 10.16 -7.33 -3.15
CA THR A 234 11.56 -7.41 -2.73
C THR A 234 12.46 -7.76 -3.91
N ARG A 235 13.73 -7.32 -3.87
CA ARG A 235 14.75 -7.69 -4.88
C ARG A 235 14.88 -9.22 -4.99
N ASP A 236 14.91 -9.90 -3.86
CA ASP A 236 15.06 -11.36 -3.83
C ASP A 236 13.86 -12.03 -4.52
N PHE A 237 12.63 -11.57 -4.26
CA PHE A 237 11.46 -12.14 -4.93
C PHE A 237 11.48 -11.88 -6.44
N ALA A 238 11.85 -10.67 -6.87
CA ALA A 238 11.93 -10.33 -8.29
C ALA A 238 12.96 -11.17 -9.02
N ASP A 239 14.15 -11.37 -8.41
CA ASP A 239 15.24 -12.18 -8.98
C ASP A 239 14.90 -13.68 -9.05
N GLU A 240 14.16 -14.19 -8.06
CA GLU A 240 13.77 -15.60 -7.97
C GLU A 240 12.52 -15.93 -8.80
N ASN A 241 11.62 -14.95 -9.02
CA ASN A 241 10.32 -15.15 -9.66
C ASN A 241 10.04 -14.15 -10.81
N PRO A 242 10.97 -13.99 -11.78
CA PRO A 242 10.81 -12.99 -12.85
C PRO A 242 9.54 -13.21 -13.69
N GLU A 243 9.13 -14.48 -13.90
CA GLU A 243 7.90 -14.82 -14.64
C GLU A 243 6.63 -14.34 -13.89
N ALA A 244 6.62 -14.38 -12.54
CA ALA A 244 5.52 -13.88 -11.74
C ALA A 244 5.45 -12.34 -11.77
N VAL A 245 6.61 -11.66 -11.74
CA VAL A 245 6.69 -10.19 -11.86
C VAL A 245 6.18 -9.74 -13.22
N ASP A 246 6.60 -10.39 -14.30
CA ASP A 246 6.14 -10.06 -15.66
C ASP A 246 4.62 -10.30 -15.81
N ALA A 247 4.13 -11.45 -15.31
CA ALA A 247 2.70 -11.76 -15.34
C ALA A 247 1.87 -10.76 -14.52
N PHE A 248 2.34 -10.36 -13.35
CA PHE A 248 1.69 -9.32 -12.53
C PHE A 248 1.62 -7.99 -13.27
N ARG A 249 2.73 -7.53 -13.85
CA ARG A 249 2.85 -6.26 -14.59
C ARG A 249 1.91 -6.22 -15.80
N ASP A 250 1.93 -7.27 -16.62
CA ASP A 250 1.10 -7.37 -17.82
C ASP A 250 -0.39 -7.43 -17.48
N THR A 251 -0.74 -8.17 -16.44
CA THR A 251 -2.12 -8.30 -15.96
C THR A 251 -2.63 -6.97 -15.41
N LEU A 252 -1.83 -6.29 -14.59
CA LEU A 252 -2.19 -4.98 -14.05
C LEU A 252 -2.40 -3.96 -15.17
N SER A 253 -1.49 -3.90 -16.15
CA SER A 253 -1.61 -3.01 -17.32
C SER A 253 -2.88 -3.31 -18.11
N THR A 254 -3.20 -4.58 -18.34
CA THR A 254 -4.44 -5.00 -19.03
C THR A 254 -5.68 -4.56 -18.25
N SER A 255 -5.66 -4.74 -16.93
CA SER A 255 -6.77 -4.34 -16.07
C SER A 255 -6.95 -2.83 -16.00
N VAL A 256 -5.85 -2.07 -15.92
CA VAL A 256 -5.88 -0.60 -16.01
C VAL A 256 -6.55 -0.13 -17.29
N ASP A 257 -6.24 -0.74 -18.44
CA ASP A 257 -6.86 -0.39 -19.72
C ASP A 257 -8.38 -0.69 -19.75
N GLN A 258 -8.85 -1.64 -18.93
CA GLN A 258 -10.27 -1.97 -18.84
C GLN A 258 -11.04 -1.03 -17.89
N VAL A 259 -10.43 -0.58 -16.80
CA VAL A 259 -11.12 0.22 -15.77
C VAL A 259 -11.01 1.73 -15.97
N ARG A 260 -9.94 2.23 -16.62
CA ARG A 260 -9.61 3.67 -16.64
C ARG A 260 -10.70 4.58 -17.20
N ASP A 261 -11.51 4.10 -18.14
CA ASP A 261 -12.55 4.86 -18.81
C ASP A 261 -13.97 4.32 -18.51
N ASP A 262 -14.09 3.35 -17.60
CA ASP A 262 -15.37 2.69 -17.29
C ASP A 262 -15.83 3.02 -15.86
N ARG A 263 -16.50 4.17 -15.72
CA ARG A 263 -17.08 4.60 -14.44
C ARG A 263 -18.15 3.63 -13.93
N ASP A 264 -18.96 3.05 -14.84
CA ASP A 264 -20.04 2.14 -14.44
C ASP A 264 -19.45 0.88 -13.79
N LEU A 265 -18.32 0.38 -14.32
CA LEU A 265 -17.57 -0.71 -13.71
C LEU A 265 -17.09 -0.34 -12.30
N LEU A 266 -16.52 0.86 -12.10
CA LEU A 266 -16.06 1.29 -10.79
C LEU A 266 -17.20 1.43 -9.78
N VAL A 267 -18.37 1.92 -10.21
CA VAL A 267 -19.58 2.03 -9.37
C VAL A 267 -20.03 0.66 -8.86
N ASP A 268 -19.88 -0.39 -9.66
CA ASP A 268 -20.21 -1.75 -9.26
C ASP A 268 -19.08 -2.39 -8.43
N LEU A 269 -17.80 -2.14 -8.77
CA LEU A 269 -16.65 -2.81 -8.19
C LEU A 269 -16.22 -2.22 -6.83
N VAL A 270 -16.04 -0.90 -6.73
CA VAL A 270 -15.42 -0.26 -5.56
C VAL A 270 -16.18 -0.55 -4.26
N PRO A 271 -17.54 -0.60 -4.22
CA PRO A 271 -18.27 -0.97 -3.02
C PRO A 271 -18.07 -2.43 -2.56
N THR A 272 -17.47 -3.30 -3.39
CA THR A 272 -17.25 -4.71 -3.01
C THR A 272 -16.08 -4.86 -2.02
N TYR A 273 -15.12 -3.92 -2.03
CA TYR A 273 -13.90 -3.96 -1.22
C TYR A 273 -13.68 -2.72 -0.35
N THR A 274 -14.56 -1.71 -0.44
CA THR A 274 -14.55 -0.52 0.42
C THR A 274 -15.88 -0.42 1.18
N GLU A 275 -15.96 0.46 2.19
CA GLU A 275 -17.21 0.78 2.89
C GLU A 275 -18.00 1.93 2.22
N VAL A 276 -17.58 2.36 1.02
CA VAL A 276 -18.14 3.50 0.32
C VAL A 276 -19.29 3.07 -0.59
N SER A 277 -20.38 3.86 -0.61
CA SER A 277 -21.55 3.51 -1.40
C SER A 277 -21.35 3.77 -2.90
N ALA A 278 -22.11 3.05 -3.73
CA ALA A 278 -22.10 3.25 -5.18
C ALA A 278 -22.46 4.68 -5.60
N GLU A 279 -23.31 5.37 -4.82
CA GLU A 279 -23.70 6.76 -5.07
C GLU A 279 -22.48 7.70 -4.92
N VAL A 280 -21.62 7.47 -3.93
CA VAL A 280 -20.38 8.25 -3.76
C VAL A 280 -19.41 7.92 -4.89
N VAL A 281 -19.22 6.63 -5.23
CA VAL A 281 -18.32 6.21 -6.31
C VAL A 281 -18.75 6.80 -7.67
N ALA A 282 -20.05 7.00 -7.91
CA ALA A 282 -20.52 7.61 -9.14
C ALA A 282 -20.02 9.06 -9.34
N GLU A 283 -19.68 9.75 -8.27
CA GLU A 283 -19.27 11.16 -8.27
C GLU A 283 -17.75 11.35 -8.06
N VAL A 284 -16.96 10.30 -7.78
CA VAL A 284 -15.51 10.42 -7.54
C VAL A 284 -14.78 11.05 -8.73
N ALA A 285 -13.75 11.82 -8.46
CA ALA A 285 -12.75 12.15 -9.46
C ALA A 285 -12.03 10.87 -9.88
N MET A 286 -11.93 10.64 -11.20
CA MET A 286 -11.28 9.43 -11.72
C MET A 286 -9.77 9.54 -11.50
N PRO A 287 -9.12 8.54 -10.86
CA PRO A 287 -7.67 8.48 -10.84
C PRO A 287 -7.08 8.43 -12.24
N VAL A 288 -5.89 8.98 -12.40
CA VAL A 288 -5.12 8.86 -13.65
C VAL A 288 -4.16 7.69 -13.48
N TRP A 289 -4.61 6.50 -13.88
CA TRP A 289 -3.79 5.29 -13.80
C TRP A 289 -2.70 5.26 -14.87
N ASP A 290 -1.49 4.93 -14.45
CA ASP A 290 -0.37 4.58 -15.30
C ASP A 290 0.37 3.37 -14.72
N ALA A 291 0.22 2.20 -15.36
CA ALA A 291 0.85 0.97 -14.91
C ALA A 291 2.37 0.91 -15.23
N ALA A 292 2.88 1.82 -16.05
CA ALA A 292 4.31 1.85 -16.35
C ALA A 292 5.09 2.47 -15.17
N PRO A 293 6.21 1.87 -14.74
CA PRO A 293 7.11 2.55 -13.82
C PRO A 293 7.64 3.85 -14.42
N ASP A 294 7.67 4.92 -13.63
CA ASP A 294 8.19 6.24 -14.04
C ASP A 294 9.53 6.54 -13.34
N PRO A 295 10.68 6.20 -13.95
CA PRO A 295 11.99 6.47 -13.38
C PRO A 295 12.29 7.96 -13.21
N GLU A 296 11.82 8.81 -14.14
CA GLU A 296 12.08 10.26 -14.11
C GLU A 296 11.25 10.90 -12.98
N GLY A 297 9.99 10.53 -12.85
CA GLY A 297 9.12 10.99 -11.76
C GLY A 297 9.57 10.49 -10.39
N LEU A 298 10.06 9.26 -10.30
CA LEU A 298 10.62 8.73 -9.05
C LEU A 298 11.89 9.51 -8.63
N ALA A 299 12.76 9.85 -9.58
CA ALA A 299 13.93 10.69 -9.30
C ALA A 299 13.51 12.11 -8.87
N ALA A 300 12.52 12.71 -9.54
CA ALA A 300 12.00 14.02 -9.14
C ALA A 300 11.36 13.99 -7.73
N THR A 301 10.69 12.89 -7.38
CA THR A 301 10.17 12.68 -6.03
C THR A 301 11.31 12.64 -5.01
N ALA A 302 12.39 11.89 -5.27
CA ALA A 302 13.55 11.81 -4.40
C ALA A 302 14.25 13.17 -4.23
N ASP A 303 14.36 13.98 -5.29
CA ASP A 303 14.91 15.34 -5.23
C ASP A 303 14.08 16.26 -4.29
N LEU A 304 12.74 16.16 -4.36
CA LEU A 304 11.86 16.87 -3.42
C LEU A 304 12.02 16.36 -1.99
N MET A 305 12.17 15.06 -1.81
CA MET A 305 12.37 14.46 -0.49
C MET A 305 13.67 14.92 0.16
N GLU A 306 14.77 15.03 -0.58
CA GLU A 306 16.03 15.62 -0.10
C GLU A 306 15.81 17.09 0.28
N ARG A 307 15.16 17.86 -0.59
CA ARG A 307 14.89 19.29 -0.38
C ARG A 307 14.13 19.57 0.92
N PHE A 308 13.15 18.72 1.25
CA PHE A 308 12.34 18.86 2.48
C PHE A 308 12.85 17.99 3.65
N GLY A 309 14.04 17.37 3.51
CA GLY A 309 14.70 16.63 4.57
C GLY A 309 14.04 15.34 4.99
N LEU A 310 13.27 14.71 4.08
CA LEU A 310 12.69 13.39 4.29
C LEU A 310 13.75 12.27 4.11
N ILE A 311 14.75 12.52 3.29
CA ILE A 311 15.95 11.68 3.13
C ILE A 311 17.21 12.52 3.31
N GLY A 312 18.36 11.87 3.63
CA GLY A 312 19.56 12.58 4.08
C GLY A 312 20.42 13.17 2.98
N GLU A 313 20.57 12.50 1.86
CA GLU A 313 21.34 12.90 0.68
C GLU A 313 20.62 12.41 -0.58
N ALA A 314 21.00 12.93 -1.76
CA ALA A 314 20.45 12.49 -3.03
C ALA A 314 20.52 10.97 -3.16
N PHE A 315 19.37 10.33 -3.19
CA PHE A 315 19.25 8.89 -3.30
C PHE A 315 19.12 8.50 -4.78
N ASP A 316 19.97 7.59 -5.24
CA ASP A 316 19.89 7.09 -6.61
C ASP A 316 18.75 6.07 -6.72
N THR A 317 17.63 6.49 -7.32
CA THR A 317 16.44 5.68 -7.49
C THR A 317 16.54 4.68 -8.65
N THR A 318 17.59 4.72 -9.47
CA THR A 318 17.72 3.85 -10.66
C THR A 318 17.74 2.37 -10.31
N GLU A 319 18.31 2.01 -9.15
CA GLU A 319 18.34 0.62 -8.68
C GLU A 319 17.00 0.17 -8.07
N MET A 320 16.06 1.09 -7.84
CA MET A 320 14.73 0.75 -7.32
C MET A 320 13.76 0.29 -8.42
N ILE A 321 14.06 0.50 -9.69
CA ILE A 321 13.17 0.12 -10.78
C ILE A 321 13.57 -1.26 -11.29
N ASP A 322 12.64 -2.20 -11.21
CA ASP A 322 12.73 -3.46 -11.93
C ASP A 322 12.04 -3.27 -13.28
N ALA A 323 12.83 -2.83 -14.26
CA ALA A 323 12.36 -2.63 -15.63
C ALA A 323 12.61 -3.89 -16.47
N PRO A 324 11.70 -4.22 -17.42
CA PRO A 324 11.86 -5.35 -18.34
C PRO A 324 13.07 -5.19 -19.27
#